data_8c376cf47e2cb21f599f24852d6bdd2c
#
_entry.id   8c376cf47e2cb21f599f24852d6bdd2c
#
_cell.length_a   1.000
_cell.length_b   1.000
_cell.length_c   1.000
_cell.angle_alpha   90.00
_cell.angle_beta   90.00
_cell.angle_gamma   90.00
#
_symmetry.space_group_name_H-M   'P 1'
#
loop_
_entity.id
_entity.type
_entity.pdbx_description
1 polymer ?
#
loop_
_entity_poly.entity_id
_entity_poly.type
_entity_poly.pdbx_seq_one_letter_code
_entity_poly.pdbx_strand_id
1 'polypeptide(L)'
;MKHFITALIIIMFASKVMAHSSHYEGLKKIEMDVLRNNEIIGNTNYFFEFDKDLFVVKNYTNFKVELFGITVFSILSETIEKYKDDKLVFFKSNTFQNDKEKYVNLNYDKSINKFVIDGSSYKGEASLDCTIGNWWNHKILKANKQISPLSGSIKKQTVSLIGNENIEINGKKYLTKHFN
;
A
#
# COMPACT_ATOMS: atom_id res chain seq x y z
N MET A 1 42.30 3.01 -28.31
CA MET A 1 41.62 4.18 -27.69
C MET A 1 40.14 4.24 -27.99
N LYS A 2 39.64 4.03 -29.23
CA LYS A 2 38.19 4.06 -29.54
C LYS A 2 37.32 3.10 -28.72
N HIS A 3 37.80 1.87 -28.49
CA HIS A 3 37.08 0.84 -27.72
C HIS A 3 37.03 1.13 -26.22
N PHE A 4 37.99 1.87 -25.68
CA PHE A 4 38.04 2.25 -24.28
C PHE A 4 36.98 3.35 -23.95
N ILE A 5 36.77 4.27 -24.89
CA ILE A 5 35.78 5.32 -24.78
C ILE A 5 34.36 4.75 -24.87
N THR A 6 34.15 3.74 -25.74
CA THR A 6 32.85 3.07 -25.88
C THR A 6 32.48 2.30 -24.60
N ALA A 7 33.43 1.61 -23.96
CA ALA A 7 33.23 0.93 -22.69
C ALA A 7 32.91 1.91 -21.54
N LEU A 8 33.57 3.06 -21.52
CA LEU A 8 33.33 4.08 -20.50
C LEU A 8 31.95 4.72 -20.64
N ILE A 9 31.43 4.93 -21.86
CA ILE A 9 30.09 5.44 -22.12
C ILE A 9 29.01 4.44 -21.68
N ILE A 10 29.21 3.13 -21.88
CA ILE A 10 28.27 2.09 -21.44
C ILE A 10 28.19 2.05 -19.91
N ILE A 11 29.30 2.26 -19.20
CA ILE A 11 29.31 2.32 -17.72
C ILE A 11 28.58 3.55 -17.18
N MET A 12 28.63 4.68 -17.89
CA MET A 12 27.91 5.89 -17.46
C MET A 12 26.39 5.82 -17.64
N PHE A 13 25.87 4.91 -18.47
CA PHE A 13 24.43 4.68 -18.65
C PHE A 13 23.87 3.56 -17.76
N ALA A 14 24.68 2.93 -16.91
CA ALA A 14 24.18 2.12 -15.81
C ALA A 14 23.58 3.04 -14.72
N SER A 15 22.59 3.86 -15.10
CA SER A 15 21.75 4.54 -14.14
C SER A 15 21.11 3.47 -13.26
N LYS A 16 21.43 3.52 -11.97
CA LYS A 16 20.74 2.71 -10.97
C LYS A 16 19.26 2.95 -11.17
N VAL A 17 18.54 1.93 -11.61
CA VAL A 17 17.07 1.93 -11.47
C VAL A 17 16.82 1.96 -9.97
N MET A 18 16.60 3.17 -9.45
CA MET A 18 16.28 3.37 -8.04
C MET A 18 14.95 2.67 -7.81
N ALA A 19 14.97 1.61 -7.02
CA ALA A 19 13.77 0.90 -6.64
C ALA A 19 12.79 1.87 -5.97
N HIS A 20 11.49 1.73 -6.22
CA HIS A 20 10.44 2.61 -5.68
C HIS A 20 10.46 2.70 -4.15
N SER A 21 10.94 1.67 -3.47
CA SER A 21 11.14 1.66 -2.02
C SER A 21 12.12 2.73 -1.52
N SER A 22 13.01 3.23 -2.38
CA SER A 22 13.96 4.31 -2.02
C SER A 22 13.27 5.63 -1.66
N HIS A 23 12.03 5.88 -2.11
CA HIS A 23 11.26 7.04 -1.70
C HIS A 23 10.89 7.02 -0.21
N TYR A 24 10.89 5.86 0.41
CA TYR A 24 10.58 5.67 1.83
C TYR A 24 11.84 5.45 2.67
N GLU A 25 13.04 5.52 2.05
CA GLU A 25 14.31 5.42 2.76
C GLU A 25 14.45 6.61 3.71
N GLY A 26 14.59 6.32 5.01
CA GLY A 26 14.61 7.32 6.07
C GLY A 26 13.22 7.68 6.66
N LEU A 27 12.12 7.33 6.01
CA LEU A 27 10.79 7.46 6.58
C LEU A 27 10.51 6.27 7.52
N LYS A 28 10.23 6.57 8.80
CA LYS A 28 9.96 5.52 9.78
C LYS A 28 8.46 5.25 9.97
N LYS A 29 7.64 6.29 9.85
CA LYS A 29 6.19 6.16 10.00
C LYS A 29 5.42 7.23 9.24
N ILE A 30 4.16 6.91 8.94
CA ILE A 30 3.11 7.84 8.50
C ILE A 30 1.94 7.65 9.47
N GLU A 31 1.47 8.74 10.07
CA GLU A 31 0.30 8.77 10.93
C GLU A 31 -0.82 9.54 10.22
N MET A 32 -1.99 8.97 10.15
CA MET A 32 -3.15 9.58 9.51
C MET A 32 -4.36 9.46 10.42
N ASP A 33 -5.10 10.55 10.57
CA ASP A 33 -6.42 10.52 11.16
C ASP A 33 -7.45 10.05 10.13
N VAL A 34 -8.41 9.25 10.60
CA VAL A 34 -9.59 8.91 9.81
C VAL A 34 -10.71 9.88 10.19
N LEU A 35 -11.16 10.64 9.19
CA LEU A 35 -12.19 11.67 9.41
C LEU A 35 -13.52 11.25 8.78
N ARG A 36 -14.62 11.61 9.43
CA ARG A 36 -15.97 11.57 8.91
C ARG A 36 -16.68 12.87 9.28
N ASN A 37 -17.20 13.60 8.28
CA ASN A 37 -17.84 14.91 8.48
C ASN A 37 -16.97 15.89 9.29
N ASN A 38 -15.64 15.93 9.01
CA ASN A 38 -14.63 16.71 9.73
C ASN A 38 -14.38 16.34 11.19
N GLU A 39 -14.93 15.24 11.67
CA GLU A 39 -14.65 14.68 13.00
C GLU A 39 -13.67 13.51 12.89
N ILE A 40 -12.69 13.46 13.80
CA ILE A 40 -11.77 12.33 13.88
C ILE A 40 -12.51 11.14 14.49
N ILE A 41 -12.64 10.05 13.73
CA ILE A 41 -13.28 8.82 14.16
C ILE A 41 -12.30 7.69 14.47
N GLY A 42 -11.01 7.93 14.27
CA GLY A 42 -9.92 6.99 14.53
C GLY A 42 -8.66 7.34 13.77
N ASN A 43 -7.78 6.35 13.60
CA ASN A 43 -6.48 6.55 12.95
C ASN A 43 -6.05 5.32 12.14
N THR A 44 -5.08 5.55 11.24
CA THR A 44 -4.32 4.50 10.56
C THR A 44 -2.85 4.89 10.51
N ASN A 45 -1.99 4.00 10.98
CA ASN A 45 -0.56 4.28 11.16
C ASN A 45 0.26 3.24 10.41
N TYR A 46 1.19 3.70 9.59
CA TYR A 46 2.14 2.88 8.85
C TYR A 46 3.52 3.01 9.44
N PHE A 47 4.22 1.89 9.62
CA PHE A 47 5.59 1.80 10.09
C PHE A 47 6.44 1.13 9.02
N PHE A 48 7.58 1.72 8.71
CA PHE A 48 8.48 1.31 7.65
C PHE A 48 9.80 0.83 8.24
N GLU A 49 10.19 -0.37 7.88
CA GLU A 49 11.42 -1.01 8.36
C GLU A 49 12.17 -1.64 7.17
N PHE A 50 13.49 -1.62 7.24
CA PHE A 50 14.32 -2.39 6.33
C PHE A 50 14.95 -3.54 7.13
N ASP A 51 14.65 -4.78 6.74
CA ASP A 51 15.21 -5.99 7.32
C ASP A 51 15.98 -6.74 6.23
N LYS A 52 17.32 -6.60 6.23
CA LYS A 52 18.24 -7.14 5.23
C LYS A 52 17.90 -6.64 3.82
N ASP A 53 17.36 -7.52 2.98
CA ASP A 53 16.94 -7.25 1.60
C ASP A 53 15.43 -7.04 1.45
N LEU A 54 14.72 -6.98 2.57
CA LEU A 54 13.27 -6.77 2.60
C LEU A 54 12.92 -5.38 3.09
N PHE A 55 12.02 -4.73 2.39
CA PHE A 55 11.29 -3.57 2.88
C PHE A 55 9.98 -4.05 3.49
N VAL A 56 9.79 -3.77 4.78
CA VAL A 56 8.64 -4.24 5.58
C VAL A 56 7.78 -3.06 5.95
N VAL A 57 6.48 -3.18 5.71
CA VAL A 57 5.49 -2.18 6.10
C VAL A 57 4.49 -2.84 7.04
N LYS A 58 4.35 -2.28 8.24
CA LYS A 58 3.32 -2.67 9.21
C LYS A 58 2.28 -1.57 9.26
N ASN A 59 0.99 -1.94 9.28
CA ASN A 59 -0.08 -0.97 9.46
C ASN A 59 -0.99 -1.39 10.61
N TYR A 60 -1.42 -0.39 11.36
CA TYR A 60 -2.44 -0.51 12.41
C TYR A 60 -3.53 0.50 12.11
N THR A 61 -4.75 0.00 11.94
CA THR A 61 -5.93 0.82 11.67
C THR A 61 -6.98 0.57 12.74
N ASN A 62 -7.46 1.64 13.36
CA ASN A 62 -8.53 1.57 14.34
C ASN A 62 -9.45 2.76 14.16
N PHE A 63 -10.70 2.51 13.80
CA PHE A 63 -11.73 3.55 13.79
C PHE A 63 -13.13 2.98 14.00
N LYS A 64 -14.04 3.82 14.49
CA LYS A 64 -15.44 3.47 14.67
C LYS A 64 -16.34 4.62 14.25
N VAL A 65 -17.48 4.26 13.69
CA VAL A 65 -18.57 5.18 13.37
C VAL A 65 -19.68 4.96 14.38
N GLU A 66 -20.05 6.00 15.08
CA GLU A 66 -21.16 6.01 16.04
C GLU A 66 -22.32 6.85 15.51
N LEU A 67 -23.54 6.38 15.73
CA LEU A 67 -24.77 7.12 15.50
C LEU A 67 -25.62 7.04 16.76
N PHE A 68 -25.97 8.17 17.34
CA PHE A 68 -26.75 8.25 18.58
C PHE A 68 -26.18 7.44 19.75
N GLY A 69 -24.82 7.42 19.87
CA GLY A 69 -24.11 6.66 20.89
C GLY A 69 -23.98 5.15 20.64
N ILE A 70 -24.45 4.67 19.48
CA ILE A 70 -24.36 3.27 19.09
C ILE A 70 -23.29 3.12 18.01
N THR A 71 -22.33 2.20 18.20
CA THR A 71 -21.36 1.85 17.16
C THR A 71 -22.07 1.09 16.03
N VAL A 72 -22.14 1.72 14.84
CA VAL A 72 -22.76 1.13 13.64
C VAL A 72 -21.73 0.52 12.69
N PHE A 73 -20.47 0.94 12.81
CA PHE A 73 -19.38 0.40 12.03
C PHE A 73 -18.05 0.54 12.77
N SER A 74 -17.22 -0.50 12.76
CA SER A 74 -15.89 -0.46 13.35
C SER A 74 -14.89 -1.28 12.53
N ILE A 75 -13.64 -0.83 12.52
CA ILE A 75 -12.48 -1.55 11.99
C ILE A 75 -11.36 -1.51 13.03
N LEU A 76 -10.85 -2.69 13.36
CA LEU A 76 -9.58 -2.88 14.03
C LEU A 76 -8.75 -3.83 13.16
N SER A 77 -7.65 -3.35 12.59
CA SER A 77 -6.87 -4.11 11.61
C SER A 77 -5.38 -3.95 11.83
N GLU A 78 -4.67 -5.07 11.70
CA GLU A 78 -3.21 -5.14 11.66
C GLU A 78 -2.78 -5.79 10.36
N THR A 79 -1.82 -5.20 9.66
CA THR A 79 -1.27 -5.76 8.43
C THR A 79 0.25 -5.74 8.41
N ILE A 80 0.83 -6.69 7.67
CA ILE A 80 2.25 -6.74 7.37
C ILE A 80 2.41 -6.97 5.87
N GLU A 81 3.16 -6.10 5.22
CA GLU A 81 3.58 -6.22 3.83
C GLU A 81 5.09 -6.41 3.78
N LYS A 82 5.59 -7.30 2.91
CA LYS A 82 7.02 -7.44 2.66
C LYS A 82 7.28 -7.30 1.18
N TYR A 83 8.25 -6.47 0.87
CA TYR A 83 8.70 -6.21 -0.50
C TYR A 83 10.16 -6.61 -0.65
N LYS A 84 10.49 -7.25 -1.78
CA LYS A 84 11.84 -7.54 -2.23
C LYS A 84 12.01 -6.98 -3.63
N ASP A 85 13.08 -6.21 -3.87
CA ASP A 85 13.32 -5.55 -5.15
C ASP A 85 12.07 -4.81 -5.67
N ASP A 86 11.41 -4.07 -4.78
CA ASP A 86 10.18 -3.30 -5.00
C ASP A 86 8.94 -4.14 -5.41
N LYS A 87 9.00 -5.45 -5.30
CA LYS A 87 7.89 -6.37 -5.57
C LYS A 87 7.31 -6.89 -4.26
N LEU A 88 5.99 -6.87 -4.14
CA LEU A 88 5.30 -7.51 -3.03
C LEU A 88 5.60 -9.01 -3.06
N VAL A 89 6.11 -9.55 -1.96
CA VAL A 89 6.39 -10.99 -1.82
C VAL A 89 5.54 -11.66 -0.74
N PHE A 90 5.04 -10.86 0.19
CA PHE A 90 4.22 -11.34 1.29
C PHE A 90 3.26 -10.26 1.76
N PHE A 91 2.02 -10.65 2.07
CA PHE A 91 1.05 -9.82 2.77
C PHE A 91 0.27 -10.67 3.76
N LYS A 92 0.07 -10.15 4.95
CA LYS A 92 -0.82 -10.75 5.96
C LYS A 92 -1.65 -9.67 6.61
N SER A 93 -2.92 -9.95 6.85
CA SER A 93 -3.78 -9.11 7.67
C SER A 93 -4.67 -9.92 8.60
N ASN A 94 -4.95 -9.34 9.77
CA ASN A 94 -6.03 -9.73 10.66
C ASN A 94 -6.89 -8.49 10.91
N THR A 95 -8.18 -8.63 10.72
CA THR A 95 -9.13 -7.51 10.82
C THR A 95 -10.38 -7.94 11.57
N PHE A 96 -10.80 -7.14 12.53
CA PHE A 96 -12.14 -7.20 13.11
C PHE A 96 -12.99 -6.09 12.48
N GLN A 97 -14.02 -6.46 11.76
CA GLN A 97 -15.00 -5.54 11.19
C GLN A 97 -16.36 -5.82 11.83
N ASN A 98 -16.86 -4.91 12.66
CA ASN A 98 -18.09 -5.12 13.44
C ASN A 98 -18.04 -6.47 14.18
N ASP A 99 -16.95 -6.74 14.92
CA ASP A 99 -16.67 -7.97 15.68
C ASP A 99 -16.56 -9.27 14.84
N LYS A 100 -16.62 -9.15 13.50
CA LYS A 100 -16.39 -10.28 12.60
C LYS A 100 -14.93 -10.32 12.20
N GLU A 101 -14.28 -11.43 12.51
CA GLU A 101 -12.90 -11.66 12.09
C GLU A 101 -12.81 -11.88 10.59
N LYS A 102 -11.85 -11.22 9.97
CA LYS A 102 -11.44 -11.36 8.57
C LYS A 102 -9.94 -11.45 8.50
N TYR A 103 -9.44 -12.14 7.49
CA TYR A 103 -8.01 -12.31 7.32
C TYR A 103 -7.63 -12.37 5.84
N VAL A 104 -6.34 -12.13 5.59
CA VAL A 104 -5.68 -12.40 4.31
C VAL A 104 -4.28 -12.92 4.58
N ASN A 105 -3.92 -14.01 3.93
CA ASN A 105 -2.54 -14.47 3.78
C ASN A 105 -2.25 -14.50 2.28
N LEU A 106 -1.24 -13.75 1.84
CA LEU A 106 -0.82 -13.70 0.44
C LEU A 106 0.67 -13.96 0.38
N ASN A 107 1.07 -14.83 -0.55
CA ASN A 107 2.46 -15.10 -0.86
C ASN A 107 2.68 -15.02 -2.37
N TYR A 108 3.83 -14.51 -2.77
CA TYR A 108 4.31 -14.64 -4.14
C TYR A 108 4.86 -16.05 -4.36
N ASP A 109 4.25 -16.77 -5.30
CA ASP A 109 4.75 -18.07 -5.73
C ASP A 109 5.58 -17.90 -7.02
N LYS A 110 6.89 -18.11 -6.89
CA LYS A 110 7.84 -17.98 -7.99
C LYS A 110 7.65 -19.05 -9.07
N SER A 111 7.14 -20.23 -8.72
CA SER A 111 7.00 -21.36 -9.65
C SER A 111 5.92 -21.10 -10.71
N ILE A 112 4.85 -20.44 -10.32
CA ILE A 112 3.73 -20.07 -11.21
C ILE A 112 3.72 -18.58 -11.58
N ASN A 113 4.64 -17.79 -11.02
CA ASN A 113 4.75 -16.34 -11.19
C ASN A 113 3.45 -15.58 -10.89
N LYS A 114 2.80 -15.92 -9.78
CA LYS A 114 1.53 -15.33 -9.31
C LYS A 114 1.53 -15.11 -7.81
N PHE A 115 0.57 -14.34 -7.34
CA PHE A 115 0.19 -14.34 -5.93
C PHE A 115 -0.74 -15.52 -5.64
N VAL A 116 -0.50 -16.20 -4.52
CA VAL A 116 -1.42 -17.17 -3.93
C VAL A 116 -2.06 -16.52 -2.71
N ILE A 117 -3.38 -16.46 -2.69
CA ILE A 117 -4.18 -15.77 -1.68
C ILE A 117 -5.02 -16.79 -0.93
N ASP A 118 -4.95 -16.76 0.40
CA ASP A 118 -5.89 -17.39 1.32
C ASP A 118 -6.51 -16.29 2.19
N GLY A 119 -7.69 -15.83 1.80
CA GLY A 119 -8.41 -14.77 2.49
C GLY A 119 -9.83 -15.18 2.86
N SER A 120 -10.43 -14.46 3.79
CA SER A 120 -11.79 -14.74 4.27
C SER A 120 -12.88 -14.61 3.20
N SER A 121 -12.63 -13.87 2.10
CA SER A 121 -13.59 -13.70 0.99
C SER A 121 -13.08 -14.18 -0.37
N TYR A 122 -11.82 -14.59 -0.46
CA TYR A 122 -11.23 -15.11 -1.70
C TYR A 122 -10.08 -16.03 -1.39
N LYS A 123 -10.08 -17.21 -2.02
CA LYS A 123 -8.97 -18.18 -2.01
C LYS A 123 -8.64 -18.53 -3.46
N GLY A 124 -7.38 -18.36 -3.85
CA GLY A 124 -6.96 -18.63 -5.21
C GLY A 124 -5.75 -17.81 -5.63
N GLU A 125 -5.55 -17.70 -6.94
CA GLU A 125 -4.41 -17.01 -7.53
C GLU A 125 -4.78 -15.62 -8.01
N ALA A 126 -3.80 -14.70 -7.99
CA ALA A 126 -3.90 -13.38 -8.61
C ALA A 126 -2.65 -13.07 -9.42
N SER A 127 -2.81 -12.31 -10.49
CA SER A 127 -1.71 -11.82 -11.32
C SER A 127 -0.91 -10.73 -10.61
N LEU A 128 0.34 -10.54 -11.01
CA LEU A 128 1.26 -9.57 -10.36
C LEU A 128 0.93 -8.10 -10.70
N ASP A 129 -0.05 -7.84 -11.58
CA ASP A 129 -0.60 -6.52 -11.85
C ASP A 129 -1.59 -6.04 -10.78
N CYS A 130 -1.98 -6.95 -9.86
CA CYS A 130 -2.76 -6.58 -8.69
C CYS A 130 -1.88 -5.89 -7.64
N THR A 131 -2.44 -4.92 -6.93
CA THR A 131 -1.82 -4.28 -5.76
C THR A 131 -2.68 -4.44 -4.52
N ILE A 132 -2.09 -4.31 -3.34
CA ILE A 132 -2.87 -4.21 -2.10
C ILE A 132 -3.55 -2.84 -2.06
N GLY A 133 -4.82 -2.82 -1.67
CA GLY A 133 -5.59 -1.59 -1.46
C GLY A 133 -5.16 -0.88 -0.19
N ASN A 134 -4.07 -0.13 -0.24
CA ASN A 134 -3.51 0.66 0.87
C ASN A 134 -3.33 2.13 0.48
N TRP A 135 -3.10 3.00 1.48
CA TRP A 135 -3.02 4.44 1.29
C TRP A 135 -1.58 4.97 1.17
N TRP A 136 -0.58 4.19 1.53
CA TRP A 136 0.80 4.62 1.51
C TRP A 136 1.48 4.42 0.15
N ASN A 137 1.08 3.39 -0.61
CA ASN A 137 1.76 2.98 -1.84
C ASN A 137 1.06 3.55 -3.08
N HIS A 138 1.70 4.53 -3.71
CA HIS A 138 1.16 5.18 -4.91
C HIS A 138 1.03 4.24 -6.14
N LYS A 139 1.53 3.00 -6.09
CA LYS A 139 1.27 1.99 -7.13
C LYS A 139 -0.22 1.72 -7.32
N ILE A 140 -1.02 1.95 -6.28
CA ILE A 140 -2.49 1.85 -6.35
C ILE A 140 -3.08 2.77 -7.44
N LEU A 141 -2.45 3.92 -7.70
CA LEU A 141 -2.91 4.87 -8.73
C LEU A 141 -2.74 4.36 -10.16
N LYS A 142 -1.90 3.34 -10.38
CA LYS A 142 -1.61 2.75 -11.70
C LYS A 142 -2.19 1.35 -11.87
N ALA A 143 -2.69 0.75 -10.79
CA ALA A 143 -3.20 -0.61 -10.82
C ALA A 143 -4.63 -0.67 -11.34
N ASN A 144 -4.93 -1.63 -12.21
CA ASN A 144 -6.28 -1.89 -12.72
C ASN A 144 -7.08 -2.82 -11.80
N LYS A 145 -6.41 -3.43 -10.83
CA LYS A 145 -7.02 -4.34 -9.86
C LYS A 145 -6.37 -4.14 -8.50
N GLN A 146 -7.16 -4.20 -7.46
CA GLN A 146 -6.68 -4.21 -6.09
C GLN A 146 -7.16 -5.44 -5.32
N ILE A 147 -6.32 -5.92 -4.43
CA ILE A 147 -6.62 -6.96 -3.46
C ILE A 147 -7.03 -6.26 -2.17
N SER A 148 -8.22 -6.55 -1.67
CA SER A 148 -8.71 -6.00 -0.41
C SER A 148 -7.81 -6.44 0.75
N PRO A 149 -7.22 -5.51 1.51
CA PRO A 149 -6.42 -5.86 2.68
C PRO A 149 -7.25 -6.48 3.81
N LEU A 150 -8.57 -6.32 3.78
CA LEU A 150 -9.46 -6.84 4.82
C LEU A 150 -9.85 -8.30 4.59
N SER A 151 -9.96 -8.75 3.33
CA SER A 151 -10.61 -10.03 3.05
C SER A 151 -10.03 -10.81 1.87
N GLY A 152 -9.05 -10.26 1.15
CA GLY A 152 -8.41 -10.88 -0.01
C GLY A 152 -9.20 -10.77 -1.31
N SER A 153 -10.44 -10.24 -1.30
CA SER A 153 -11.23 -10.10 -2.53
C SER A 153 -10.53 -9.21 -3.56
N ILE A 154 -10.62 -9.58 -4.83
CA ILE A 154 -10.02 -8.83 -5.95
C ILE A 154 -11.09 -7.94 -6.57
N LYS A 155 -10.81 -6.64 -6.68
CA LYS A 155 -11.69 -5.66 -7.30
C LYS A 155 -11.00 -4.99 -8.47
N LYS A 156 -11.72 -4.81 -9.57
CA LYS A 156 -11.29 -3.92 -10.65
C LYS A 156 -11.43 -2.47 -10.20
N GLN A 157 -10.50 -1.64 -10.65
CA GLN A 157 -10.55 -0.20 -10.42
C GLN A 157 -10.09 0.53 -11.68
N THR A 158 -10.53 1.77 -11.79
CA THR A 158 -10.02 2.74 -12.75
C THR A 158 -9.67 3.99 -11.95
N VAL A 159 -8.47 4.52 -12.14
CA VAL A 159 -8.02 5.74 -11.47
C VAL A 159 -7.81 6.82 -12.53
N SER A 160 -8.43 7.96 -12.34
CA SER A 160 -8.34 9.11 -13.25
C SER A 160 -7.80 10.32 -12.52
N LEU A 161 -6.83 11.01 -13.11
CA LEU A 161 -6.37 12.31 -12.61
C LEU A 161 -7.45 13.36 -12.92
N ILE A 162 -7.99 14.00 -11.87
CA ILE A 162 -8.95 15.09 -11.99
C ILE A 162 -8.20 16.42 -12.24
N GLY A 163 -7.10 16.65 -11.52
CA GLY A 163 -6.32 17.86 -11.63
C GLY A 163 -5.42 18.11 -10.43
N ASN A 164 -4.96 19.36 -10.33
CA ASN A 164 -4.21 19.81 -9.17
C ASN A 164 -5.15 20.50 -8.18
N GLU A 165 -4.91 20.31 -6.90
CA GLU A 165 -5.66 20.87 -5.79
C GLU A 165 -4.71 21.41 -4.72
N ASN A 166 -5.03 22.57 -4.15
CA ASN A 166 -4.33 23.07 -2.99
C ASN A 166 -5.03 22.60 -1.73
N ILE A 167 -4.31 21.84 -0.91
CA ILE A 167 -4.78 21.46 0.43
C ILE A 167 -3.98 22.23 1.49
N GLU A 168 -4.61 22.54 2.62
CA GLU A 168 -3.96 23.17 3.75
C GLU A 168 -3.86 22.19 4.92
N ILE A 169 -2.65 21.99 5.42
CA ILE A 169 -2.35 21.14 6.57
C ILE A 169 -1.55 21.96 7.56
N ASN A 170 -2.06 22.15 8.78
CA ASN A 170 -1.41 22.92 9.84
C ASN A 170 -0.98 24.32 9.39
N GLY A 171 -1.83 25.03 8.65
CA GLY A 171 -1.58 26.38 8.14
C GLY A 171 -0.62 26.47 6.94
N LYS A 172 -0.10 25.33 6.47
CA LYS A 172 0.79 25.27 5.30
C LYS A 172 0.06 24.73 4.08
N LYS A 173 0.15 25.43 2.97
CA LYS A 173 -0.47 25.02 1.69
C LYS A 173 0.45 24.09 0.91
N TYR A 174 -0.16 23.02 0.36
CA TYR A 174 0.51 22.03 -0.48
C TYR A 174 -0.26 21.90 -1.80
N LEU A 175 0.46 21.99 -2.91
CA LEU A 175 -0.10 21.65 -4.22
C LEU A 175 -0.08 20.12 -4.36
N THR A 176 -1.25 19.53 -4.51
CA THR A 176 -1.45 18.09 -4.61
C THR A 176 -2.11 17.70 -5.92
N LYS A 177 -2.04 16.42 -6.25
CA LYS A 177 -2.80 15.85 -7.38
C LYS A 177 -4.05 15.16 -6.83
N HIS A 178 -5.20 15.50 -7.40
CA HIS A 178 -6.49 14.92 -7.09
C HIS A 178 -6.81 13.80 -8.08
N PHE A 179 -7.12 12.61 -7.57
CA PHE A 179 -7.51 11.43 -8.34
C PHE A 179 -8.90 10.97 -7.92
N ASN A 180 -9.63 10.36 -8.87
CA ASN A 180 -10.92 9.69 -8.66
C ASN A 180 -10.79 8.21 -9.07
#